data_adaaca362ca55217da41ff65d44e47c1
#
_entry.id   adaaca362ca55217da41ff65d44e47c1
#
_cell.length_a   1.000
_cell.length_b   1.000
_cell.length_c   1.000
_cell.angle_alpha   90.00
_cell.angle_beta   90.00
_cell.angle_gamma   90.00
#
_symmetry.space_group_name_H-M   'P 1'
#
loop_
_entity.id
_entity.type
_entity.pdbx_description
1 polymer ?
#
loop_
_entity_poly.entity_id
_entity_poly.type
_entity_poly.pdbx_seq_one_letter_code
_entity_poly.pdbx_strand_id
1 'polypeptide(L)'
;LREGQVFHGSIKQLFPNQVAEVQVGANKLVAKLETPLKAGDSHYFQVTNIKGQVELKVVTGPMMQASSTQQMNQLMESMNLPKSAEMRQILSHFINNNIPVAKEQLLQAEAWMKAMPSHESKAVALQAMTRMIDLKMPFTNDVFQALINGSKTAGMSEALSTLLQRITQDSQVNTTIKTTIQHQIQTIQQPLMQQVGGNVLATLLTTLLDDSSMANKLQSLALMKQAGLVTEQATLSNFLHNASSVSMSQPNIGQLMTQMNNSVPANVGQVVQNLQMYILQDQTLTQDQKTELNEMLKRFIQMPKSSEAISQFAKQIGSELMKMYATNQLATPSLANDQGFTPKDQLMSLLKLDRENPQPLVQLAKLATSSQTFFIQTVAANAELTVQANIDSKQIEQAMKSVLRSFGLNYEAILGTNKMDQFDNVSQSLKPQLMNLINDPQISLPVREAAEALLARINGMQLLSSDNGYQHQIVMQVPLDFLGKRMDATMQWTGRMKDDGKIDSDFARVLFYLQMESIKETVIDMQVQNRIVSLTVFNENTAVLQPLTGALKQLLATGLEEKGYQLSGVQLKTFDQQMTMKNETISKEELPSSGVDIRI
;
A
#
# COMPACT_ATOMS: atom_id res chain seq x y z
N LEU A 1 -11.14 -31.20 8.75
CA LEU A 1 -12.25 -31.92 8.11
C LEU A 1 -13.57 -31.46 8.71
N ARG A 2 -14.66 -31.52 7.89
CA ARG A 2 -16.04 -31.22 8.30
C ARG A 2 -16.94 -32.36 7.85
N GLU A 3 -18.08 -32.53 8.53
CA GLU A 3 -19.10 -33.50 8.08
C GLU A 3 -19.51 -33.20 6.63
N GLY A 4 -19.69 -34.27 5.82
CA GLY A 4 -20.03 -34.16 4.41
C GLY A 4 -18.84 -33.94 3.46
N GLN A 5 -17.66 -33.57 3.96
CA GLN A 5 -16.46 -33.41 3.14
C GLN A 5 -15.99 -34.73 2.55
N VAL A 6 -15.55 -34.67 1.29
CA VAL A 6 -14.95 -35.78 0.57
C VAL A 6 -13.47 -35.48 0.34
N PHE A 7 -12.60 -36.46 0.58
CA PHE A 7 -11.18 -36.37 0.36
C PHE A 7 -10.60 -37.71 -0.10
N HIS A 8 -9.44 -37.64 -0.78
CA HIS A 8 -8.68 -38.82 -1.12
C HIS A 8 -7.82 -39.31 0.06
N GLY A 9 -7.86 -40.60 0.38
CA GLY A 9 -7.04 -41.16 1.44
C GLY A 9 -6.57 -42.58 1.13
N SER A 10 -5.42 -42.97 1.68
CA SER A 10 -4.89 -44.34 1.62
C SER A 10 -4.82 -44.94 3.03
N ILE A 11 -5.24 -46.19 3.16
CA ILE A 11 -5.22 -46.91 4.43
C ILE A 11 -3.80 -47.39 4.69
N LYS A 12 -3.21 -46.93 5.78
CA LYS A 12 -1.86 -47.32 6.20
C LYS A 12 -1.88 -48.52 7.15
N GLN A 13 -2.80 -48.51 8.10
CA GLN A 13 -2.91 -49.54 9.11
C GLN A 13 -4.37 -49.75 9.53
N LEU A 14 -4.73 -50.98 9.84
CA LEU A 14 -6.04 -51.37 10.37
C LEU A 14 -5.92 -51.71 11.83
N PHE A 15 -6.92 -51.32 12.62
CA PHE A 15 -7.05 -51.63 14.02
C PHE A 15 -8.36 -52.39 14.29
N PRO A 16 -8.54 -53.02 15.46
CA PRO A 16 -9.80 -53.64 15.82
C PRO A 16 -11.00 -52.67 15.73
N ASN A 17 -12.21 -53.20 15.59
CA ASN A 17 -13.47 -52.46 15.54
C ASN A 17 -13.60 -51.52 14.30
N GLN A 18 -13.07 -51.93 13.16
CA GLN A 18 -13.13 -51.15 11.90
C GLN A 18 -12.44 -49.78 11.95
N VAL A 19 -11.52 -49.60 12.88
CA VAL A 19 -10.70 -48.40 12.95
C VAL A 19 -9.49 -48.52 12.01
N ALA A 20 -9.15 -47.45 11.32
CA ALA A 20 -8.02 -47.38 10.42
C ALA A 20 -7.22 -46.09 10.57
N GLU A 21 -5.90 -46.21 10.36
CA GLU A 21 -5.07 -45.03 10.10
C GLU A 21 -5.14 -44.74 8.60
N VAL A 22 -5.69 -43.61 8.25
CA VAL A 22 -5.86 -43.11 6.87
C VAL A 22 -4.89 -41.96 6.63
N GLN A 23 -4.06 -42.10 5.61
CA GLN A 23 -3.18 -41.02 5.14
C GLN A 23 -3.96 -40.08 4.21
N VAL A 24 -3.98 -38.80 4.51
CA VAL A 24 -4.63 -37.74 3.75
C VAL A 24 -3.58 -36.69 3.40
N GLY A 25 -3.05 -36.72 2.18
CA GLY A 25 -1.89 -35.92 1.82
C GLY A 25 -0.69 -36.17 2.74
N ALA A 26 -0.18 -35.13 3.41
CA ALA A 26 0.90 -35.24 4.39
C ALA A 26 0.44 -35.64 5.80
N ASN A 27 -0.86 -35.62 6.06
CA ASN A 27 -1.42 -35.84 7.40
C ASN A 27 -1.95 -37.28 7.59
N LYS A 28 -1.97 -37.75 8.82
CA LYS A 28 -2.58 -39.03 9.22
C LYS A 28 -3.81 -38.79 10.06
N LEU A 29 -4.86 -39.56 9.81
CA LEU A 29 -6.14 -39.50 10.49
C LEU A 29 -6.49 -40.91 10.98
N VAL A 30 -6.86 -41.03 12.26
CA VAL A 30 -7.44 -42.27 12.81
C VAL A 30 -8.95 -42.14 12.76
N ALA A 31 -9.60 -43.03 12.02
CA ALA A 31 -11.04 -42.97 11.79
C ALA A 31 -11.67 -44.37 11.77
N LYS A 32 -12.95 -44.46 12.08
CA LYS A 32 -13.75 -45.66 11.91
C LYS A 32 -14.30 -45.73 10.50
N LEU A 33 -14.16 -46.89 9.85
CA LEU A 33 -14.64 -47.12 8.51
C LEU A 33 -16.03 -47.79 8.55
N GLU A 34 -16.98 -47.30 7.75
CA GLU A 34 -18.29 -47.96 7.62
C GLU A 34 -18.19 -49.28 6.85
N THR A 35 -17.17 -49.45 6.00
CA THR A 35 -16.96 -50.63 5.19
C THR A 35 -15.58 -51.23 5.45
N PRO A 36 -15.43 -52.56 5.61
CA PRO A 36 -14.13 -53.19 5.78
C PRO A 36 -13.29 -53.04 4.51
N LEU A 37 -12.07 -52.52 4.67
CA LEU A 37 -11.08 -52.31 3.60
C LEU A 37 -9.76 -52.98 3.97
N LYS A 38 -8.80 -52.99 3.03
CA LYS A 38 -7.47 -53.56 3.24
C LYS A 38 -6.41 -52.46 3.43
N ALA A 39 -5.37 -52.77 4.16
CA ALA A 39 -4.20 -51.91 4.24
C ALA A 39 -3.56 -51.79 2.83
N GLY A 40 -3.23 -50.57 2.45
CA GLY A 40 -2.76 -50.21 1.11
C GLY A 40 -3.85 -49.74 0.13
N ASP A 41 -5.13 -49.97 0.43
CA ASP A 41 -6.22 -49.48 -0.40
C ASP A 41 -6.29 -47.97 -0.39
N SER A 42 -6.60 -47.37 -1.53
CA SER A 42 -6.82 -45.93 -1.68
C SER A 42 -8.22 -45.66 -2.22
N HIS A 43 -8.95 -44.78 -1.57
CA HIS A 43 -10.34 -44.45 -1.88
C HIS A 43 -10.64 -42.99 -1.66
N TYR A 44 -11.78 -42.52 -2.21
CA TYR A 44 -12.42 -41.30 -1.74
C TYR A 44 -13.30 -41.62 -0.56
N PHE A 45 -13.07 -40.89 0.54
CA PHE A 45 -13.79 -41.01 1.78
C PHE A 45 -14.65 -39.78 2.01
N GLN A 46 -15.89 -39.97 2.43
CA GLN A 46 -16.75 -38.93 2.94
C GLN A 46 -16.77 -38.98 4.47
N VAL A 47 -16.62 -37.84 5.10
CA VAL A 47 -16.77 -37.70 6.56
C VAL A 47 -18.24 -37.75 6.91
N THR A 48 -18.67 -38.75 7.67
CA THR A 48 -20.06 -38.89 8.11
C THR A 48 -20.30 -38.36 9.52
N ASN A 49 -19.26 -38.42 10.38
CA ASN A 49 -19.35 -37.92 11.74
C ASN A 49 -17.98 -37.41 12.22
N ILE A 50 -17.94 -36.29 12.94
CA ILE A 50 -16.74 -35.73 13.58
C ILE A 50 -16.89 -35.57 15.08
N LYS A 51 -18.08 -35.82 15.66
CA LYS A 51 -18.31 -35.71 17.09
C LYS A 51 -17.89 -37.00 17.79
N GLY A 52 -16.71 -36.98 18.38
CA GLY A 52 -16.09 -38.15 19.00
C GLY A 52 -15.06 -38.80 18.08
N GLN A 53 -15.27 -40.07 17.68
CA GLN A 53 -14.40 -40.73 16.71
C GLN A 53 -14.85 -40.37 15.29
N VAL A 54 -13.91 -39.95 14.43
CA VAL A 54 -14.22 -39.65 13.03
C VAL A 54 -14.70 -40.90 12.33
N GLU A 55 -15.84 -40.83 11.65
CA GLU A 55 -16.40 -41.92 10.85
C GLU A 55 -16.30 -41.56 9.36
N LEU A 56 -15.86 -42.56 8.56
CA LEU A 56 -15.64 -42.41 7.15
C LEU A 56 -16.44 -43.43 6.34
N LYS A 57 -17.16 -42.92 5.35
CA LYS A 57 -17.84 -43.74 4.32
C LYS A 57 -17.04 -43.74 3.05
N VAL A 58 -16.90 -44.91 2.41
CA VAL A 58 -16.28 -45.04 1.12
C VAL A 58 -17.21 -44.55 0.03
N VAL A 59 -16.74 -43.65 -0.83
CA VAL A 59 -17.53 -43.00 -1.89
C VAL A 59 -17.27 -43.64 -3.26
N THR A 60 -16.08 -44.21 -3.48
CA THR A 60 -15.67 -44.83 -4.74
C THR A 60 -15.14 -46.24 -4.53
N GLY A 61 -15.25 -47.07 -5.53
CA GLY A 61 -14.59 -48.40 -5.56
C GLY A 61 -13.05 -48.29 -5.50
N PRO A 62 -12.34 -49.44 -5.38
CA PRO A 62 -10.87 -49.47 -5.32
C PRO A 62 -10.23 -48.77 -6.52
N MET A 63 -9.30 -47.84 -6.27
CA MET A 63 -8.68 -46.99 -7.30
C MET A 63 -7.77 -47.76 -8.27
N MET A 64 -7.32 -48.94 -7.92
CA MET A 64 -6.36 -49.72 -8.75
C MET A 64 -6.90 -50.21 -10.09
N GLN A 65 -8.21 -50.16 -10.34
CA GLN A 65 -8.83 -50.75 -11.53
C GLN A 65 -9.65 -49.82 -12.40
N ALA A 66 -9.90 -48.58 -11.97
CA ALA A 66 -10.74 -47.65 -12.72
C ALA A 66 -9.92 -46.48 -13.31
N SER A 67 -10.24 -46.08 -14.54
CA SER A 67 -9.63 -44.87 -15.13
C SER A 67 -10.03 -43.62 -14.32
N SER A 68 -9.21 -42.59 -14.35
CA SER A 68 -9.48 -41.33 -13.63
C SER A 68 -10.86 -40.71 -14.00
N THR A 69 -11.28 -40.90 -15.25
CA THR A 69 -12.59 -40.46 -15.74
C THR A 69 -13.74 -41.28 -15.12
N GLN A 70 -13.55 -42.58 -14.95
CA GLN A 70 -14.57 -43.43 -14.29
C GLN A 70 -14.70 -43.10 -12.81
N GLN A 71 -13.60 -42.86 -12.11
CA GLN A 71 -13.58 -42.46 -10.71
C GLN A 71 -14.28 -41.13 -10.53
N MET A 72 -14.02 -40.15 -11.40
CA MET A 72 -14.67 -38.85 -11.39
C MET A 72 -16.20 -38.95 -11.61
N ASN A 73 -16.62 -39.81 -12.55
CA ASN A 73 -18.05 -40.03 -12.80
C ASN A 73 -18.74 -40.70 -11.59
N GLN A 74 -18.10 -41.71 -10.98
CA GLN A 74 -18.59 -42.32 -9.74
C GLN A 74 -18.71 -41.32 -8.59
N LEU A 75 -17.69 -40.45 -8.44
CA LEU A 75 -17.71 -39.40 -7.43
C LEU A 75 -18.87 -38.41 -7.67
N MET A 76 -19.05 -37.96 -8.91
CA MET A 76 -20.19 -37.08 -9.27
C MET A 76 -21.54 -37.75 -8.97
N GLU A 77 -21.70 -39.02 -9.29
CA GLU A 77 -22.94 -39.76 -9.01
C GLU A 77 -23.18 -39.94 -7.52
N SER A 78 -22.15 -40.36 -6.77
CA SER A 78 -22.27 -40.59 -5.32
C SER A 78 -22.58 -39.32 -4.52
N MET A 79 -22.06 -38.17 -4.95
CA MET A 79 -22.34 -36.87 -4.36
C MET A 79 -23.57 -36.20 -4.96
N ASN A 80 -24.23 -36.82 -5.96
CA ASN A 80 -25.35 -36.23 -6.71
C ASN A 80 -25.01 -34.83 -7.24
N LEU A 81 -23.93 -34.74 -8.03
CA LEU A 81 -23.44 -33.52 -8.66
C LEU A 81 -23.83 -33.43 -10.13
N PRO A 82 -23.99 -32.22 -10.70
CA PRO A 82 -24.22 -32.02 -12.13
C PRO A 82 -23.07 -32.56 -12.98
N LYS A 83 -23.40 -33.20 -14.12
CA LYS A 83 -22.40 -33.74 -15.05
C LYS A 83 -21.95 -32.70 -16.08
N SER A 84 -21.72 -31.45 -15.68
CA SER A 84 -21.27 -30.37 -16.53
C SER A 84 -19.75 -30.42 -16.80
N ALA A 85 -19.29 -29.70 -17.82
CA ALA A 85 -17.87 -29.54 -18.11
C ALA A 85 -17.13 -28.81 -16.99
N GLU A 86 -17.77 -27.78 -16.44
CA GLU A 86 -17.26 -26.98 -15.31
C GLU A 86 -17.09 -27.83 -14.06
N MET A 87 -18.08 -28.65 -13.70
CA MET A 87 -17.99 -29.54 -12.54
C MET A 87 -16.83 -30.54 -12.69
N ARG A 88 -16.66 -31.11 -13.88
CA ARG A 88 -15.51 -31.99 -14.15
C ARG A 88 -14.18 -31.28 -14.01
N GLN A 89 -14.08 -30.03 -14.47
CA GLN A 89 -12.88 -29.22 -14.37
C GLN A 89 -12.55 -28.90 -12.91
N ILE A 90 -13.54 -28.54 -12.10
CA ILE A 90 -13.41 -28.26 -10.67
C ILE A 90 -12.94 -29.53 -9.94
N LEU A 91 -13.64 -30.64 -10.14
CA LEU A 91 -13.28 -31.91 -9.50
C LEU A 91 -11.88 -32.37 -9.89
N SER A 92 -11.52 -32.32 -11.18
CA SER A 92 -10.18 -32.69 -11.64
C SER A 92 -9.11 -31.83 -10.95
N HIS A 93 -9.34 -30.51 -10.84
CA HIS A 93 -8.41 -29.61 -10.19
C HIS A 93 -8.24 -29.91 -8.69
N PHE A 94 -9.34 -30.10 -7.96
CA PHE A 94 -9.31 -30.35 -6.51
C PHE A 94 -8.75 -31.76 -6.19
N ILE A 95 -9.08 -32.75 -7.01
CA ILE A 95 -8.54 -34.11 -6.88
C ILE A 95 -7.03 -34.11 -7.08
N ASN A 96 -6.55 -33.51 -8.16
CA ASN A 96 -5.11 -33.46 -8.48
C ASN A 96 -4.30 -32.72 -7.41
N ASN A 97 -4.91 -31.77 -6.71
CA ASN A 97 -4.27 -31.01 -5.63
C ASN A 97 -4.58 -31.58 -4.22
N ASN A 98 -5.23 -32.76 -4.12
CA ASN A 98 -5.65 -33.39 -2.86
C ASN A 98 -6.45 -32.46 -1.93
N ILE A 99 -7.30 -31.60 -2.49
CA ILE A 99 -8.11 -30.62 -1.75
C ILE A 99 -9.41 -31.29 -1.28
N PRO A 100 -9.72 -31.30 0.02
CA PRO A 100 -11.00 -31.80 0.53
C PRO A 100 -12.14 -30.87 0.13
N VAL A 101 -13.24 -31.43 -0.38
CA VAL A 101 -14.37 -30.65 -0.89
C VAL A 101 -15.70 -31.08 -0.28
N ALA A 102 -16.62 -30.13 -0.13
CA ALA A 102 -18.00 -30.38 0.26
C ALA A 102 -18.93 -30.16 -0.94
N LYS A 103 -20.07 -30.84 -0.95
CA LYS A 103 -21.06 -30.77 -2.05
C LYS A 103 -21.51 -29.32 -2.30
N GLU A 104 -21.82 -28.57 -1.25
CA GLU A 104 -22.29 -27.19 -1.33
C GLU A 104 -21.21 -26.29 -1.96
N GLN A 105 -19.95 -26.47 -1.59
CA GLN A 105 -18.82 -25.75 -2.18
C GLN A 105 -18.66 -26.05 -3.67
N LEU A 106 -18.83 -27.31 -4.07
CA LEU A 106 -18.72 -27.71 -5.48
C LEU A 106 -19.85 -27.11 -6.33
N LEU A 107 -21.09 -27.10 -5.82
CA LEU A 107 -22.22 -26.48 -6.52
C LEU A 107 -22.05 -24.97 -6.67
N GLN A 108 -21.54 -24.31 -5.64
CA GLN A 108 -21.26 -22.88 -5.67
C GLN A 108 -20.08 -22.57 -6.62
N ALA A 109 -19.02 -23.36 -6.57
CA ALA A 109 -17.88 -23.27 -7.49
C ALA A 109 -18.31 -23.42 -8.95
N GLU A 110 -19.23 -24.37 -9.23
CA GLU A 110 -19.77 -24.56 -10.59
C GLU A 110 -20.52 -23.32 -11.07
N ALA A 111 -21.36 -22.71 -10.23
CA ALA A 111 -22.06 -21.48 -10.57
C ALA A 111 -21.09 -20.36 -10.92
N TRP A 112 -20.03 -20.18 -10.13
CA TRP A 112 -18.98 -19.19 -10.42
C TRP A 112 -18.24 -19.49 -11.71
N MET A 113 -17.85 -20.75 -11.95
CA MET A 113 -17.14 -21.15 -13.17
C MET A 113 -17.97 -20.93 -14.44
N LYS A 114 -19.30 -21.15 -14.38
CA LYS A 114 -20.22 -20.88 -15.50
C LYS A 114 -20.29 -19.39 -15.83
N ALA A 115 -20.14 -18.53 -14.85
CA ALA A 115 -20.14 -17.06 -15.04
C ALA A 115 -18.81 -16.54 -15.63
N MET A 116 -17.74 -17.34 -15.66
CA MET A 116 -16.43 -16.90 -16.17
C MET A 116 -16.37 -16.93 -17.71
N PRO A 117 -15.97 -15.83 -18.37
CA PRO A 117 -16.08 -15.70 -19.83
C PRO A 117 -15.01 -16.47 -20.63
N SER A 118 -13.81 -16.71 -20.07
CA SER A 118 -12.69 -17.30 -20.78
C SER A 118 -12.05 -18.47 -20.04
N HIS A 119 -11.24 -19.27 -20.74
CA HIS A 119 -10.48 -20.37 -20.14
C HIS A 119 -9.45 -19.86 -19.11
N GLU A 120 -8.77 -18.76 -19.40
CA GLU A 120 -7.83 -18.12 -18.48
C GLU A 120 -8.51 -17.64 -17.20
N SER A 121 -9.68 -16.99 -17.32
CA SER A 121 -10.49 -16.61 -16.17
C SER A 121 -10.91 -17.81 -15.32
N LYS A 122 -11.18 -18.97 -15.94
CA LYS A 122 -11.51 -20.21 -15.23
C LYS A 122 -10.32 -20.77 -14.45
N ALA A 123 -9.09 -20.64 -14.96
CA ALA A 123 -7.88 -21.05 -14.24
C ALA A 123 -7.66 -20.18 -12.99
N VAL A 124 -7.81 -18.88 -13.12
CA VAL A 124 -7.76 -17.94 -11.98
C VAL A 124 -8.85 -18.25 -10.94
N ALA A 125 -10.05 -18.55 -11.40
CA ALA A 125 -11.15 -18.94 -10.52
C ALA A 125 -10.83 -20.21 -9.71
N LEU A 126 -10.25 -21.24 -10.33
CA LEU A 126 -9.83 -22.45 -9.63
C LEU A 126 -8.76 -22.17 -8.58
N GLN A 127 -7.78 -21.33 -8.89
CA GLN A 127 -6.75 -20.91 -7.93
C GLN A 127 -7.36 -20.14 -6.75
N ALA A 128 -8.29 -19.22 -7.01
CA ALA A 128 -8.98 -18.48 -5.97
C ALA A 128 -9.75 -19.41 -5.02
N MET A 129 -10.51 -20.36 -5.57
CA MET A 129 -11.24 -21.36 -4.78
C MET A 129 -10.31 -22.25 -3.96
N THR A 130 -9.19 -22.71 -4.53
CA THR A 130 -8.15 -23.45 -3.82
C THR A 130 -7.66 -22.65 -2.62
N ARG A 131 -7.32 -21.38 -2.82
CA ARG A 131 -6.84 -20.51 -1.76
C ARG A 131 -7.88 -20.30 -0.65
N MET A 132 -9.15 -20.16 -1.00
CA MET A 132 -10.23 -20.07 -0.01
C MET A 132 -10.29 -21.31 0.89
N ILE A 133 -10.10 -22.49 0.32
CA ILE A 133 -10.13 -23.76 1.07
C ILE A 133 -8.88 -23.90 1.93
N ASP A 134 -7.69 -23.69 1.37
CA ASP A 134 -6.40 -23.84 2.05
C ASP A 134 -6.27 -22.90 3.26
N LEU A 135 -6.69 -21.65 3.10
CA LEU A 135 -6.66 -20.64 4.15
C LEU A 135 -7.93 -20.61 5.01
N LYS A 136 -8.85 -21.58 4.81
CA LYS A 136 -10.11 -21.70 5.55
C LYS A 136 -10.96 -20.42 5.53
N MET A 137 -10.88 -19.66 4.45
CA MET A 137 -11.69 -18.46 4.26
C MET A 137 -13.17 -18.82 4.09
N PRO A 138 -14.10 -17.89 4.39
CA PRO A 138 -15.52 -18.07 4.06
C PRO A 138 -15.71 -18.33 2.56
N PHE A 139 -16.42 -19.40 2.21
CA PHE A 139 -16.66 -19.76 0.81
C PHE A 139 -17.88 -18.99 0.28
N THR A 140 -17.70 -17.66 0.11
CA THR A 140 -18.73 -16.70 -0.32
C THR A 140 -18.35 -16.03 -1.63
N ASN A 141 -19.34 -15.49 -2.34
CA ASN A 141 -19.08 -14.78 -3.59
C ASN A 141 -18.16 -13.55 -3.39
N ASP A 142 -18.31 -12.83 -2.27
CA ASP A 142 -17.53 -11.63 -2.01
C ASP A 142 -16.04 -11.95 -1.83
N VAL A 143 -15.70 -13.02 -1.09
CA VAL A 143 -14.33 -13.49 -0.94
C VAL A 143 -13.77 -14.00 -2.27
N PHE A 144 -14.57 -14.73 -3.04
CA PHE A 144 -14.19 -15.22 -4.36
C PHE A 144 -13.89 -14.05 -5.32
N GLN A 145 -14.79 -13.07 -5.43
CA GLN A 145 -14.60 -11.88 -6.27
C GLN A 145 -13.41 -11.04 -5.80
N ALA A 146 -13.20 -10.93 -4.48
CA ALA A 146 -12.06 -10.22 -3.93
C ALA A 146 -10.73 -10.89 -4.35
N LEU A 147 -10.63 -12.22 -4.25
CA LEU A 147 -9.42 -12.94 -4.65
C LEU A 147 -9.15 -12.82 -6.15
N ILE A 148 -10.17 -12.94 -7.00
CA ILE A 148 -10.02 -12.79 -8.46
C ILE A 148 -9.57 -11.37 -8.81
N ASN A 149 -10.25 -10.35 -8.27
CA ASN A 149 -9.92 -8.97 -8.59
C ASN A 149 -8.60 -8.53 -7.94
N GLY A 150 -8.27 -9.00 -6.75
CA GLY A 150 -7.01 -8.72 -6.06
C GLY A 150 -5.80 -9.40 -6.70
N SER A 151 -5.99 -10.52 -7.40
CA SER A 151 -4.89 -11.23 -8.09
C SER A 151 -4.44 -10.55 -9.40
N LYS A 152 -5.21 -9.61 -9.93
CA LYS A 152 -4.83 -8.84 -11.12
C LYS A 152 -3.64 -7.94 -10.80
N THR A 153 -2.59 -8.00 -11.58
CA THR A 153 -1.37 -7.19 -11.39
C THR A 153 -1.45 -5.82 -12.04
N ALA A 154 -2.34 -5.64 -13.01
CA ALA A 154 -2.53 -4.40 -13.76
C ALA A 154 -3.99 -3.91 -13.70
N GLY A 155 -4.26 -2.68 -14.16
CA GLY A 155 -5.60 -2.11 -14.30
C GLY A 155 -6.17 -1.47 -13.03
N MET A 156 -5.36 -1.19 -12.00
CA MET A 156 -5.81 -0.43 -10.82
C MET A 156 -6.09 1.02 -11.19
N SER A 157 -5.20 1.65 -11.94
CA SER A 157 -5.39 3.02 -12.46
C SER A 157 -6.64 3.14 -13.31
N GLU A 158 -6.92 2.13 -14.15
CA GLU A 158 -8.12 2.09 -15.00
C GLU A 158 -9.40 1.95 -14.16
N ALA A 159 -9.41 1.06 -13.16
CA ALA A 159 -10.56 0.87 -12.27
C ALA A 159 -10.90 2.17 -11.50
N LEU A 160 -9.89 2.86 -10.97
CA LEU A 160 -10.05 4.15 -10.30
C LEU A 160 -10.58 5.22 -11.26
N SER A 161 -10.04 5.29 -12.49
CA SER A 161 -10.48 6.26 -13.51
C SER A 161 -11.90 5.99 -13.98
N THR A 162 -12.27 4.71 -14.14
CA THR A 162 -13.63 4.30 -14.51
C THR A 162 -14.63 4.71 -13.44
N LEU A 163 -14.34 4.43 -12.17
CA LEU A 163 -15.20 4.86 -11.07
C LEU A 163 -15.34 6.39 -11.03
N LEU A 164 -14.22 7.11 -11.16
CA LEU A 164 -14.21 8.57 -11.17
C LEU A 164 -15.09 9.14 -12.28
N GLN A 165 -15.00 8.59 -13.49
CA GLN A 165 -15.83 8.98 -14.62
C GLN A 165 -17.31 8.71 -14.35
N ARG A 166 -17.66 7.52 -13.88
CA ARG A 166 -19.05 7.12 -13.59
C ARG A 166 -19.67 8.01 -12.52
N ILE A 167 -18.97 8.24 -11.40
CA ILE A 167 -19.43 9.13 -10.32
C ILE A 167 -19.60 10.57 -10.82
N THR A 168 -18.70 11.06 -11.69
CA THR A 168 -18.78 12.42 -12.19
C THR A 168 -20.01 12.62 -13.06
N GLN A 169 -20.38 11.63 -13.87
CA GLN A 169 -21.54 11.66 -14.78
C GLN A 169 -22.87 11.41 -14.05
N ASP A 170 -22.85 10.79 -12.89
CA ASP A 170 -24.06 10.47 -12.14
C ASP A 170 -24.47 11.66 -11.26
N SER A 171 -25.68 12.17 -11.53
CA SER A 171 -26.28 13.28 -10.77
C SER A 171 -26.95 12.85 -9.47
N GLN A 172 -27.17 11.56 -9.26
CA GLN A 172 -27.85 11.02 -8.08
C GLN A 172 -26.88 10.78 -6.91
N VAL A 173 -25.59 10.68 -7.18
CA VAL A 173 -24.58 10.49 -6.14
C VAL A 173 -24.52 11.71 -5.22
N ASN A 174 -24.60 11.46 -3.91
CA ASN A 174 -24.48 12.48 -2.88
C ASN A 174 -23.19 13.31 -3.07
N THR A 175 -23.33 14.64 -3.06
CA THR A 175 -22.21 15.57 -3.37
C THR A 175 -21.01 15.38 -2.42
N THR A 176 -21.26 15.14 -1.13
CA THR A 176 -20.19 14.93 -0.14
C THR A 176 -19.43 13.65 -0.42
N ILE A 177 -20.12 12.54 -0.66
CA ILE A 177 -19.51 11.25 -1.03
C ILE A 177 -18.74 11.39 -2.34
N LYS A 178 -19.33 12.04 -3.33
CA LYS A 178 -18.72 12.31 -4.63
C LYS A 178 -17.40 13.06 -4.49
N THR A 179 -17.39 14.18 -3.77
CA THR A 179 -16.17 15.01 -3.59
C THR A 179 -15.10 14.26 -2.80
N THR A 180 -15.48 13.51 -1.76
CA THR A 180 -14.54 12.73 -0.96
C THR A 180 -13.89 11.62 -1.80
N ILE A 181 -14.69 10.83 -2.53
CA ILE A 181 -14.15 9.77 -3.40
C ILE A 181 -13.26 10.34 -4.51
N GLN A 182 -13.72 11.41 -5.17
CA GLN A 182 -12.91 12.10 -6.18
C GLN A 182 -11.57 12.53 -5.64
N HIS A 183 -11.57 13.07 -4.42
CA HIS A 183 -10.35 13.48 -3.75
C HIS A 183 -9.43 12.30 -3.44
N GLN A 184 -9.94 11.22 -2.84
CA GLN A 184 -9.15 10.04 -2.52
C GLN A 184 -8.54 9.40 -3.78
N ILE A 185 -9.33 9.25 -4.85
CA ILE A 185 -8.83 8.73 -6.13
C ILE A 185 -7.70 9.61 -6.68
N GLN A 186 -7.84 10.93 -6.62
CA GLN A 186 -6.81 11.83 -7.10
C GLN A 186 -5.52 11.75 -6.26
N THR A 187 -5.63 11.64 -4.94
CA THR A 187 -4.47 11.46 -4.06
C THR A 187 -3.75 10.13 -4.34
N ILE A 188 -4.52 9.07 -4.63
CA ILE A 188 -3.97 7.77 -4.99
C ILE A 188 -3.26 7.82 -6.34
N GLN A 189 -3.87 8.44 -7.36
CA GLN A 189 -3.31 8.49 -8.70
C GLN A 189 -2.15 9.48 -8.84
N GLN A 190 -2.17 10.57 -8.08
CA GLN A 190 -1.19 11.66 -8.19
C GLN A 190 -0.52 11.96 -6.83
N PRO A 191 0.21 10.99 -6.26
CA PRO A 191 0.76 11.12 -4.91
C PRO A 191 1.85 12.20 -4.79
N LEU A 192 2.45 12.64 -5.89
CA LEU A 192 3.47 13.69 -5.92
C LEU A 192 2.90 15.11 -6.08
N MET A 193 1.60 15.25 -6.28
CA MET A 193 0.98 16.58 -6.47
C MET A 193 1.13 17.49 -5.25
N GLN A 194 1.28 16.93 -4.06
CA GLN A 194 1.60 17.72 -2.87
C GLN A 194 2.97 18.40 -2.99
N GLN A 195 3.99 17.70 -3.49
CA GLN A 195 5.33 18.24 -3.71
C GLN A 195 5.32 19.29 -4.83
N VAL A 196 4.57 19.02 -5.91
CA VAL A 196 4.36 20.01 -6.97
C VAL A 196 3.71 21.27 -6.39
N GLY A 197 2.66 21.12 -5.58
CA GLY A 197 2.01 22.25 -4.92
C GLY A 197 2.93 23.03 -3.98
N GLY A 198 3.82 22.33 -3.25
CA GLY A 198 4.84 22.96 -2.44
C GLY A 198 5.82 23.82 -3.25
N ASN A 199 6.29 23.33 -4.40
CA ASN A 199 7.17 24.07 -5.30
C ASN A 199 6.44 25.23 -5.99
N VAL A 200 5.19 25.04 -6.43
CA VAL A 200 4.35 26.14 -6.93
C VAL A 200 4.23 27.23 -5.87
N LEU A 201 3.83 26.88 -4.65
CA LEU A 201 3.70 27.80 -3.54
C LEU A 201 5.01 28.57 -3.30
N ALA A 202 6.13 27.87 -3.25
CA ALA A 202 7.45 28.47 -3.06
C ALA A 202 7.74 29.53 -4.13
N THR A 203 7.40 29.27 -5.39
CA THR A 203 7.58 30.20 -6.50
C THR A 203 6.60 31.38 -6.41
N LEU A 204 5.32 31.14 -6.07
CA LEU A 204 4.34 32.20 -5.91
C LEU A 204 4.71 33.17 -4.78
N LEU A 205 5.21 32.65 -3.65
CA LEU A 205 5.69 33.49 -2.54
C LEU A 205 6.90 34.33 -2.93
N THR A 206 7.83 33.76 -3.69
CA THR A 206 8.98 34.51 -4.24
C THR A 206 8.49 35.62 -5.17
N THR A 207 7.54 35.33 -6.07
CA THR A 207 6.95 36.32 -6.98
C THR A 207 6.25 37.47 -6.24
N LEU A 208 5.64 37.22 -5.10
CA LEU A 208 5.01 38.27 -4.27
C LEU A 208 6.04 39.22 -3.66
N LEU A 209 7.26 38.76 -3.39
CA LEU A 209 8.32 39.48 -2.71
C LEU A 209 9.33 40.14 -3.63
N ASP A 210 9.51 39.64 -4.84
CA ASP A 210 10.47 40.15 -5.81
C ASP A 210 9.91 41.35 -6.62
N ASP A 211 10.68 41.86 -7.57
CA ASP A 211 10.29 42.94 -8.48
C ASP A 211 9.41 42.49 -9.67
N SER A 212 8.73 41.34 -9.52
CA SER A 212 7.80 40.84 -10.54
C SER A 212 6.67 41.84 -10.84
N SER A 213 6.11 41.70 -12.05
CA SER A 213 5.00 42.55 -12.46
C SER A 213 3.80 42.48 -11.49
N MET A 214 3.09 43.58 -11.32
CA MET A 214 1.87 43.62 -10.51
C MET A 214 0.85 42.55 -10.95
N ALA A 215 0.78 42.29 -12.26
CA ALA A 215 -0.09 41.24 -12.80
C ALA A 215 0.26 39.86 -12.28
N ASN A 216 1.55 39.47 -12.25
CA ASN A 216 2.01 38.20 -11.72
C ASN A 216 1.76 38.07 -10.21
N LYS A 217 1.97 39.15 -9.46
CA LYS A 217 1.66 39.20 -8.00
C LYS A 217 0.17 39.00 -7.73
N LEU A 218 -0.70 39.65 -8.48
CA LEU A 218 -2.14 39.47 -8.36
C LEU A 218 -2.60 38.06 -8.75
N GLN A 219 -2.02 37.48 -9.83
CA GLN A 219 -2.30 36.10 -10.23
C GLN A 219 -1.84 35.09 -9.18
N SER A 220 -0.66 35.31 -8.57
CA SER A 220 -0.15 34.49 -7.48
C SER A 220 -1.10 34.50 -6.29
N LEU A 221 -1.52 35.67 -5.84
CA LEU A 221 -2.47 35.78 -4.74
C LEU A 221 -3.84 35.19 -5.07
N ALA A 222 -4.35 35.40 -6.28
CA ALA A 222 -5.62 34.83 -6.73
C ALA A 222 -5.60 33.31 -6.73
N LEU A 223 -4.52 32.69 -7.22
CA LEU A 223 -4.35 31.24 -7.22
C LEU A 223 -4.28 30.66 -5.80
N MET A 224 -3.56 31.33 -4.89
CA MET A 224 -3.48 30.92 -3.49
C MET A 224 -4.83 31.03 -2.77
N LYS A 225 -5.66 32.03 -3.10
CA LYS A 225 -7.04 32.14 -2.59
C LYS A 225 -7.91 30.99 -3.08
N GLN A 226 -7.89 30.70 -4.38
CA GLN A 226 -8.64 29.59 -4.99
C GLN A 226 -8.23 28.24 -4.41
N ALA A 227 -6.97 28.10 -4.01
CA ALA A 227 -6.46 26.90 -3.34
C ALA A 227 -6.82 26.82 -1.83
N GLY A 228 -7.45 27.85 -1.27
CA GLY A 228 -7.79 27.91 0.14
C GLY A 228 -6.61 28.17 1.09
N LEU A 229 -5.44 28.53 0.54
CA LEU A 229 -4.25 28.84 1.34
C LEU A 229 -4.34 30.20 2.03
N VAL A 230 -5.07 31.12 1.45
CA VAL A 230 -5.27 32.49 1.94
C VAL A 230 -6.77 32.80 1.95
N THR A 231 -7.21 33.65 2.87
CA THR A 231 -8.61 34.07 2.94
C THR A 231 -9.03 34.84 1.69
N GLU A 232 -10.29 34.72 1.26
CA GLU A 232 -10.81 35.41 0.08
C GLU A 232 -10.71 36.94 0.18
N GLN A 233 -10.79 37.48 1.38
CA GLN A 233 -10.70 38.91 1.64
C GLN A 233 -9.27 39.46 1.58
N ALA A 234 -8.24 38.60 1.49
CA ALA A 234 -6.86 39.06 1.44
C ALA A 234 -6.64 39.90 0.17
N THR A 235 -6.10 41.10 0.33
CA THR A 235 -5.57 41.93 -0.74
C THR A 235 -4.06 41.87 -0.73
N LEU A 236 -3.41 42.18 -1.84
CA LEU A 236 -1.95 42.16 -1.92
C LEU A 236 -1.32 43.04 -0.83
N SER A 237 -1.89 44.24 -0.62
CA SER A 237 -1.44 45.18 0.43
C SER A 237 -1.61 44.60 1.82
N ASN A 238 -2.80 44.04 2.16
CA ASN A 238 -3.05 43.49 3.49
C ASN A 238 -2.23 42.25 3.76
N PHE A 239 -2.05 41.37 2.74
CA PHE A 239 -1.30 40.14 2.90
C PHE A 239 0.19 40.42 3.14
N LEU A 240 0.79 41.33 2.37
CA LEU A 240 2.19 41.74 2.54
C LEU A 240 2.39 42.57 3.83
N HIS A 241 1.44 43.42 4.20
CA HIS A 241 1.49 44.17 5.45
C HIS A 241 1.39 43.23 6.67
N ASN A 242 0.48 42.28 6.66
CA ASN A 242 0.35 41.28 7.72
C ASN A 242 1.61 40.42 7.85
N ALA A 243 2.27 40.08 6.74
CA ALA A 243 3.56 39.40 6.79
C ALA A 243 4.62 40.25 7.51
N SER A 244 4.67 41.53 7.20
CA SER A 244 5.60 42.48 7.88
C SER A 244 5.27 42.70 9.36
N SER A 245 3.98 42.69 9.73
CA SER A 245 3.53 42.88 11.12
C SER A 245 3.73 41.64 11.99
N VAL A 246 3.62 40.44 11.44
CA VAL A 246 3.97 39.19 12.15
C VAL A 246 5.43 39.20 12.59
N SER A 247 6.30 39.82 11.79
CA SER A 247 7.71 40.02 12.12
C SER A 247 7.93 40.92 13.37
N MET A 248 6.99 41.80 13.70
CA MET A 248 7.12 42.71 14.82
C MET A 248 6.52 42.20 16.15
N SER A 249 5.60 41.26 16.12
CA SER A 249 4.84 40.81 17.29
C SER A 249 5.32 39.54 17.97
N GLN A 250 6.14 38.71 17.30
CA GLN A 250 6.77 37.54 17.90
C GLN A 250 8.20 37.40 17.38
N PRO A 251 9.21 37.19 18.25
CA PRO A 251 10.55 36.88 17.81
C PRO A 251 10.50 35.56 17.06
N ASN A 252 10.94 35.55 15.79
CA ASN A 252 10.97 34.34 14.98
C ASN A 252 12.08 33.40 15.46
N ILE A 253 12.03 32.11 15.03
CA ILE A 253 12.98 31.10 15.49
C ILE A 253 14.45 31.47 15.14
N GLY A 254 14.70 32.08 13.99
CA GLY A 254 16.04 32.54 13.60
C GLY A 254 16.54 33.67 14.49
N GLN A 255 15.67 34.64 14.81
CA GLN A 255 16.00 35.71 15.78
C GLN A 255 16.22 35.13 17.17
N LEU A 256 15.38 34.18 17.62
CA LEU A 256 15.55 33.51 18.90
C LEU A 256 16.86 32.70 18.95
N MET A 257 17.21 32.03 17.87
CA MET A 257 18.47 31.30 17.76
C MET A 257 19.69 32.23 17.73
N THR A 258 19.58 33.38 17.03
CA THR A 258 20.61 34.41 17.02
C THR A 258 20.74 35.07 18.40
N GLN A 259 19.61 35.37 19.04
CA GLN A 259 19.60 35.89 20.42
C GLN A 259 20.20 34.86 21.39
N MET A 260 19.88 33.58 21.22
CA MET A 260 20.43 32.49 22.03
C MET A 260 21.95 32.39 21.86
N ASN A 261 22.43 32.42 20.63
CA ASN A 261 23.88 32.34 20.32
C ASN A 261 24.66 33.56 20.88
N ASN A 262 24.03 34.73 20.91
CA ASN A 262 24.62 35.96 21.42
C ASN A 262 24.27 36.26 22.90
N SER A 263 23.56 35.32 23.56
CA SER A 263 23.11 35.51 24.93
C SER A 263 24.25 35.37 25.92
N VAL A 264 24.28 36.28 26.87
CA VAL A 264 25.12 36.18 28.10
C VAL A 264 24.34 35.35 29.15
N PRO A 265 25.01 34.75 30.12
CA PRO A 265 24.40 33.92 31.16
C PRO A 265 23.20 34.58 31.87
N ALA A 266 23.24 35.92 32.03
CA ALA A 266 22.20 36.67 32.69
C ALA A 266 20.86 36.73 31.92
N ASN A 267 20.88 36.69 30.58
CA ASN A 267 19.70 36.92 29.74
C ASN A 267 19.17 35.65 29.05
N VAL A 268 19.92 34.55 29.11
CA VAL A 268 19.57 33.30 28.38
C VAL A 268 18.25 32.69 28.83
N GLY A 269 17.86 32.89 30.10
CA GLY A 269 16.59 32.39 30.63
C GLY A 269 15.36 32.94 29.90
N GLN A 270 15.38 34.24 29.57
CA GLN A 270 14.28 34.87 28.81
C GLN A 270 14.20 34.33 27.38
N VAL A 271 15.34 34.13 26.74
CA VAL A 271 15.40 33.62 25.37
C VAL A 271 14.91 32.16 25.34
N VAL A 272 15.24 31.36 26.33
CA VAL A 272 14.76 29.97 26.46
C VAL A 272 13.24 29.92 26.64
N GLN A 273 12.68 30.80 27.46
CA GLN A 273 11.21 30.91 27.63
C GLN A 273 10.52 31.31 26.32
N ASN A 274 11.05 32.26 25.61
CA ASN A 274 10.53 32.68 24.31
C ASN A 274 10.61 31.54 23.28
N LEU A 275 11.70 30.81 23.26
CA LEU A 275 11.86 29.65 22.39
C LEU A 275 10.88 28.53 22.78
N GLN A 276 10.65 28.30 24.06
CA GLN A 276 9.68 27.34 24.54
C GLN A 276 8.26 27.70 24.10
N MET A 277 7.86 28.96 24.25
CA MET A 277 6.55 29.40 23.77
C MET A 277 6.41 29.26 22.25
N TYR A 278 7.46 29.61 21.52
CA TYR A 278 7.48 29.43 20.08
C TYR A 278 7.26 27.95 19.67
N ILE A 279 8.01 27.02 20.27
CA ILE A 279 7.89 25.59 20.01
C ILE A 279 6.47 25.07 20.32
N LEU A 280 5.88 25.50 21.41
CA LEU A 280 4.51 25.10 21.80
C LEU A 280 3.44 25.60 20.81
N GLN A 281 3.63 26.80 20.26
CA GLN A 281 2.69 27.42 19.32
C GLN A 281 2.94 27.00 17.86
N ASP A 282 4.09 26.43 17.54
CA ASP A 282 4.43 26.02 16.19
C ASP A 282 3.54 24.86 15.73
N GLN A 283 2.72 25.12 14.73
CA GLN A 283 1.79 24.13 14.15
C GLN A 283 2.49 23.14 13.20
N THR A 284 3.74 23.39 12.85
CA THR A 284 4.53 22.53 11.95
C THR A 284 5.21 21.38 12.68
N LEU A 285 5.34 21.44 14.00
CA LEU A 285 5.92 20.40 14.84
C LEU A 285 4.84 19.46 15.39
N THR A 286 5.10 18.15 15.37
CA THR A 286 4.22 17.17 16.01
C THR A 286 4.28 17.30 17.53
N GLN A 287 3.30 16.75 18.24
CA GLN A 287 3.27 16.77 19.70
C GLN A 287 4.49 16.07 20.31
N ASP A 288 4.94 14.97 19.70
CA ASP A 288 6.13 14.24 20.13
C ASP A 288 7.40 15.08 19.96
N GLN A 289 7.53 15.76 18.81
CA GLN A 289 8.64 16.68 18.55
C GLN A 289 8.67 17.87 19.50
N LYS A 290 7.49 18.45 19.80
CA LYS A 290 7.38 19.51 20.82
C LYS A 290 7.81 19.02 22.20
N THR A 291 7.43 17.78 22.54
CA THR A 291 7.83 17.17 23.81
C THR A 291 9.33 16.98 23.88
N GLU A 292 9.95 16.43 22.82
CA GLU A 292 11.40 16.23 22.76
C GLU A 292 12.19 17.54 22.87
N LEU A 293 11.80 18.56 22.11
CA LEU A 293 12.42 19.89 22.19
C LEU A 293 12.28 20.53 23.57
N ASN A 294 11.09 20.40 24.18
CA ASN A 294 10.86 20.90 25.54
C ASN A 294 11.70 20.18 26.59
N GLU A 295 11.92 18.86 26.44
CA GLU A 295 12.84 18.13 27.31
C GLU A 295 14.31 18.59 27.14
N MET A 296 14.73 18.91 25.93
CA MET A 296 16.06 19.50 25.70
C MET A 296 16.19 20.86 26.39
N LEU A 297 15.18 21.72 26.26
CA LEU A 297 15.13 23.04 26.94
C LEU A 297 15.17 22.89 28.47
N LYS A 298 14.40 21.97 29.04
CA LYS A 298 14.39 21.69 30.49
C LYS A 298 15.76 21.25 30.99
N ARG A 299 16.41 20.32 30.27
CA ARG A 299 17.78 19.88 30.62
C ARG A 299 18.77 21.04 30.58
N PHE A 300 18.70 21.87 29.54
CA PHE A 300 19.56 23.05 29.44
C PHE A 300 19.33 24.04 30.60
N ILE A 301 18.08 24.26 31.04
CA ILE A 301 17.78 25.13 32.17
C ILE A 301 18.49 24.67 33.45
N GLN A 302 18.69 23.40 33.63
CA GLN A 302 19.33 22.80 34.81
C GLN A 302 20.86 22.79 34.74
N MET A 303 21.48 23.06 33.57
CA MET A 303 22.92 23.08 33.40
C MET A 303 23.55 24.43 33.82
N PRO A 304 24.86 24.43 34.22
CA PRO A 304 25.59 25.69 34.42
C PRO A 304 25.63 26.53 33.14
N LYS A 305 25.38 27.81 33.25
CA LYS A 305 25.29 28.76 32.13
C LYS A 305 26.69 29.39 31.87
N SER A 306 27.53 28.75 31.06
CA SER A 306 28.71 29.39 30.46
C SER A 306 28.40 29.85 29.04
N SER A 307 29.09 30.83 28.50
CA SER A 307 28.93 31.30 27.12
C SER A 307 29.15 30.18 26.10
N GLU A 308 30.10 29.27 26.39
CA GLU A 308 30.36 28.09 25.55
C GLU A 308 29.20 27.08 25.59
N ALA A 309 28.66 26.81 26.79
CA ALA A 309 27.50 25.91 26.95
C ALA A 309 26.26 26.45 26.24
N ILE A 310 26.03 27.76 26.29
CA ILE A 310 24.94 28.45 25.60
C ILE A 310 25.10 28.30 24.08
N SER A 311 26.29 28.58 23.54
CA SER A 311 26.58 28.48 22.11
C SER A 311 26.48 27.03 21.61
N GLN A 312 26.97 26.05 22.35
CA GLN A 312 26.84 24.64 22.03
C GLN A 312 25.38 24.19 22.02
N PHE A 313 24.61 24.61 23.04
CA PHE A 313 23.20 24.28 23.09
C PHE A 313 22.40 24.95 21.97
N ALA A 314 22.68 26.21 21.63
CA ALA A 314 22.08 26.89 20.50
C ALA A 314 22.29 26.13 19.18
N LYS A 315 23.53 25.66 18.93
CA LYS A 315 23.85 24.83 17.76
C LYS A 315 23.09 23.50 17.79
N GLN A 316 23.02 22.84 18.93
CA GLN A 316 22.37 21.54 19.08
C GLN A 316 20.85 21.66 18.84
N ILE A 317 20.16 22.58 19.53
CA ILE A 317 18.71 22.73 19.38
C ILE A 317 18.34 23.26 17.98
N GLY A 318 19.19 24.11 17.40
CA GLY A 318 19.03 24.57 16.02
C GLY A 318 19.14 23.41 15.02
N SER A 319 20.12 22.51 15.21
CA SER A 319 20.27 21.30 14.38
C SER A 319 19.06 20.36 14.50
N GLU A 320 18.54 20.13 15.71
CA GLU A 320 17.36 19.28 15.91
C GLU A 320 16.09 19.91 15.32
N LEU A 321 15.89 21.21 15.48
CA LEU A 321 14.80 21.93 14.82
C LEU A 321 14.90 21.79 13.29
N MET A 322 16.10 21.98 12.71
CA MET A 322 16.28 21.78 11.26
C MET A 322 15.94 20.36 10.80
N LYS A 323 16.38 19.34 11.54
CA LYS A 323 16.03 17.95 11.23
C LYS A 323 14.52 17.72 11.29
N MET A 324 13.86 18.24 12.32
CA MET A 324 12.43 18.10 12.51
C MET A 324 11.64 18.81 11.41
N TYR A 325 12.02 20.01 11.03
CA TYR A 325 11.41 20.71 9.90
C TYR A 325 11.70 20.02 8.57
N ALA A 326 12.90 19.51 8.34
CA ALA A 326 13.24 18.73 7.15
C ALA A 326 12.47 17.41 7.07
N THR A 327 12.31 16.72 8.21
CA THR A 327 11.51 15.47 8.29
C THR A 327 10.03 15.75 8.04
N ASN A 328 9.58 16.93 8.35
CA ASN A 328 8.18 17.32 8.30
C ASN A 328 7.70 17.75 6.92
N GLN A 329 8.57 17.95 5.96
CA GLN A 329 8.34 18.21 4.51
C GLN A 329 7.21 19.18 4.12
N LEU A 330 6.80 20.03 4.99
CA LEU A 330 6.22 21.31 4.59
C LEU A 330 7.39 22.15 4.09
N ALA A 331 7.23 22.85 2.96
CA ALA A 331 8.26 23.67 2.37
C ALA A 331 9.12 24.31 3.46
N THR A 332 10.31 23.74 3.67
CA THR A 332 11.15 24.08 4.81
C THR A 332 11.35 25.58 4.86
N PRO A 333 11.06 26.22 5.99
CA PRO A 333 11.58 27.57 6.20
C PRO A 333 13.07 27.48 5.93
N SER A 334 13.59 28.35 5.10
CA SER A 334 15.03 28.37 4.79
C SER A 334 15.80 28.82 6.05
N LEU A 335 16.01 27.87 6.97
CA LEU A 335 16.89 28.04 8.13
C LEU A 335 18.37 27.95 7.73
N ALA A 336 18.63 27.83 6.41
CA ALA A 336 19.96 27.50 5.91
C ALA A 336 20.97 28.65 5.93
N ASN A 337 20.59 29.86 6.30
CA ASN A 337 21.52 30.98 6.35
C ASN A 337 21.49 31.66 7.73
N ASP A 338 22.64 32.13 8.19
CA ASP A 338 22.88 32.91 9.43
C ASP A 338 22.08 34.24 9.53
N GLN A 339 21.18 34.49 8.64
CA GLN A 339 20.35 35.69 8.54
C GLN A 339 18.90 35.32 8.74
N GLY A 340 18.39 35.36 9.94
CA GLY A 340 17.00 35.37 10.38
C GLY A 340 15.88 34.96 9.38
N PHE A 341 14.65 34.85 9.84
CA PHE A 341 13.46 34.55 9.04
C PHE A 341 13.39 35.40 7.77
N THR A 342 13.37 34.75 6.63
CA THR A 342 13.23 35.47 5.35
C THR A 342 11.81 36.03 5.22
N PRO A 343 11.58 37.08 4.41
CA PRO A 343 10.23 37.56 4.09
C PRO A 343 9.33 36.43 3.55
N LYS A 344 9.90 35.44 2.89
CA LYS A 344 9.19 34.24 2.41
C LYS A 344 8.67 33.39 3.56
N ASP A 345 9.45 33.19 4.61
CA ASP A 345 9.04 32.44 5.80
C ASP A 345 7.92 33.16 6.56
N GLN A 346 7.94 34.49 6.56
CA GLN A 346 6.87 35.30 7.12
C GLN A 346 5.55 35.14 6.36
N LEU A 347 5.60 35.12 5.02
CA LEU A 347 4.42 34.82 4.21
C LEU A 347 3.91 33.40 4.44
N MET A 348 4.82 32.44 4.57
CA MET A 348 4.45 31.04 4.86
C MET A 348 3.70 30.91 6.18
N SER A 349 4.05 31.68 7.21
CA SER A 349 3.38 31.64 8.53
C SER A 349 1.94 32.16 8.51
N LEU A 350 1.55 32.91 7.49
CA LEU A 350 0.19 33.43 7.30
C LEU A 350 -0.73 32.45 6.52
N LEU A 351 -0.17 31.38 5.99
CA LEU A 351 -0.92 30.43 5.20
C LEU A 351 -1.68 29.44 6.08
N LYS A 352 -2.84 29.03 5.62
CA LYS A 352 -3.62 27.94 6.22
C LYS A 352 -3.08 26.58 5.78
N LEU A 353 -1.87 26.26 6.25
CA LEU A 353 -1.23 24.99 6.01
C LEU A 353 -1.39 24.12 7.25
N ASP A 354 -2.06 22.98 7.08
CA ASP A 354 -2.15 21.94 8.08
C ASP A 354 -1.36 20.71 7.58
N ARG A 355 -0.59 20.12 8.47
CA ARG A 355 0.22 18.93 8.19
C ARG A 355 -0.61 17.69 7.93
N GLU A 356 -1.69 17.56 8.66
CA GLU A 356 -2.59 16.43 8.55
C GLU A 356 -3.50 16.56 7.32
N ASN A 357 -3.63 17.79 6.78
CA ASN A 357 -4.44 18.07 5.60
C ASN A 357 -3.64 18.77 4.49
N PRO A 358 -2.96 18.02 3.61
CA PRO A 358 -2.20 18.57 2.48
C PRO A 358 -3.07 19.08 1.32
N GLN A 359 -4.41 19.08 1.48
CA GLN A 359 -5.40 19.44 0.47
C GLN A 359 -5.13 20.77 -0.23
N PRO A 360 -4.82 21.87 0.49
CA PRO A 360 -4.59 23.14 -0.18
C PRO A 360 -3.40 23.11 -1.14
N LEU A 361 -2.35 22.35 -0.86
CA LEU A 361 -1.20 22.20 -1.76
C LEU A 361 -1.55 21.35 -3.00
N VAL A 362 -2.28 20.26 -2.82
CA VAL A 362 -2.76 19.45 -3.95
C VAL A 362 -3.70 20.26 -4.83
N GLN A 363 -4.60 21.04 -4.22
CA GLN A 363 -5.50 21.94 -4.95
C GLN A 363 -4.73 23.05 -5.68
N LEU A 364 -3.71 23.61 -5.05
CA LEU A 364 -2.84 24.60 -5.69
C LEU A 364 -2.15 24.04 -6.93
N ALA A 365 -1.59 22.84 -6.84
CA ALA A 365 -0.96 22.15 -7.95
C ALA A 365 -1.94 21.96 -9.12
N LYS A 366 -3.15 21.46 -8.83
CA LYS A 366 -4.19 21.25 -9.85
C LYS A 366 -4.62 22.53 -10.55
N LEU A 367 -4.87 23.57 -9.77
CA LEU A 367 -5.24 24.87 -10.32
C LEU A 367 -4.10 25.47 -11.17
N ALA A 368 -2.86 25.27 -10.74
CA ALA A 368 -1.70 25.74 -11.48
C ALA A 368 -1.52 24.96 -12.80
N THR A 369 -1.61 23.64 -12.80
CA THR A 369 -1.45 22.80 -13.99
C THR A 369 -2.60 22.96 -14.99
N SER A 370 -3.80 23.27 -14.51
CA SER A 370 -4.98 23.53 -15.37
C SER A 370 -5.15 24.99 -15.79
N SER A 371 -4.28 25.88 -15.34
CA SER A 371 -4.38 27.33 -15.63
C SER A 371 -4.17 27.62 -17.12
N GLN A 372 -4.93 28.60 -17.65
CA GLN A 372 -4.74 29.13 -18.98
C GLN A 372 -3.75 30.33 -19.05
N THR A 373 -3.28 30.78 -17.88
CA THR A 373 -2.39 31.94 -17.76
C THR A 373 -0.95 31.49 -17.96
N PHE A 374 -0.25 32.06 -18.93
CA PHE A 374 1.13 31.70 -19.30
C PHE A 374 2.09 31.71 -18.11
N PHE A 375 2.01 32.74 -17.23
CA PHE A 375 2.82 32.79 -16.03
C PHE A 375 2.59 31.60 -15.11
N ILE A 376 1.34 31.28 -14.80
CA ILE A 376 1.01 30.15 -13.91
C ILE A 376 1.36 28.80 -14.54
N GLN A 377 1.16 28.65 -15.87
CA GLN A 377 1.60 27.45 -16.61
C GLN A 377 3.12 27.25 -16.49
N THR A 378 3.89 28.32 -16.63
CA THR A 378 5.35 28.27 -16.47
C THR A 378 5.76 27.88 -15.06
N VAL A 379 5.09 28.44 -14.04
CA VAL A 379 5.32 28.08 -12.64
C VAL A 379 5.01 26.60 -12.40
N ALA A 380 3.89 26.10 -12.90
CA ALA A 380 3.50 24.71 -12.79
C ALA A 380 4.50 23.76 -13.47
N ALA A 381 4.86 24.05 -14.71
CA ALA A 381 5.83 23.25 -15.47
C ALA A 381 7.21 23.19 -14.77
N ASN A 382 7.70 24.31 -14.26
CA ASN A 382 8.95 24.36 -13.52
C ASN A 382 8.86 23.58 -12.20
N ALA A 383 7.72 23.64 -11.50
CA ALA A 383 7.50 22.89 -10.29
C ALA A 383 7.49 21.36 -10.54
N GLU A 384 6.83 20.92 -11.63
CA GLU A 384 6.84 19.53 -12.06
C GLU A 384 8.24 19.04 -12.41
N LEU A 385 8.98 19.81 -13.21
CA LEU A 385 10.38 19.50 -13.56
C LEU A 385 11.27 19.42 -12.34
N THR A 386 11.07 20.31 -11.36
CA THR A 386 11.84 20.30 -10.10
C THR A 386 11.55 19.03 -9.30
N VAL A 387 10.28 18.63 -9.18
CA VAL A 387 9.93 17.36 -8.52
C VAL A 387 10.54 16.18 -9.27
N GLN A 388 10.40 16.15 -10.60
CA GLN A 388 10.90 15.07 -11.44
C GLN A 388 12.44 14.91 -11.32
N ALA A 389 13.17 16.03 -11.27
CA ALA A 389 14.64 16.03 -11.15
C ALA A 389 15.15 15.63 -9.76
N ASN A 390 14.34 15.83 -8.72
CA ASN A 390 14.74 15.65 -7.33
C ASN A 390 13.98 14.51 -6.62
N ILE A 391 13.29 13.62 -7.36
CA ILE A 391 12.62 12.46 -6.75
C ILE A 391 13.67 11.59 -6.06
N ASP A 392 13.58 11.53 -4.74
CA ASP A 392 14.41 10.69 -3.89
C ASP A 392 13.61 9.52 -3.27
N SER A 393 14.32 8.61 -2.60
CA SER A 393 13.72 7.44 -1.96
C SER A 393 12.71 7.81 -0.86
N LYS A 394 12.90 8.93 -0.16
CA LYS A 394 12.00 9.39 0.90
C LYS A 394 10.68 9.91 0.32
N GLN A 395 10.74 10.64 -0.79
CA GLN A 395 9.55 11.14 -1.48
C GLN A 395 8.71 10.00 -2.02
N ILE A 396 9.34 8.97 -2.61
CA ILE A 396 8.65 7.76 -3.06
C ILE A 396 8.02 7.02 -1.87
N GLU A 397 8.76 6.82 -0.78
CA GLU A 397 8.23 6.20 0.44
C GLU A 397 7.00 6.91 0.98
N GLN A 398 7.03 8.24 1.04
CA GLN A 398 5.90 9.05 1.51
C GLN A 398 4.73 9.01 0.55
N ALA A 399 4.98 9.09 -0.76
CA ALA A 399 3.98 8.92 -1.79
C ALA A 399 3.26 7.58 -1.64
N MET A 400 4.01 6.48 -1.47
CA MET A 400 3.44 5.16 -1.23
C MET A 400 2.63 5.09 0.07
N LYS A 401 3.15 5.63 1.18
CA LYS A 401 2.41 5.70 2.45
C LYS A 401 1.11 6.49 2.33
N SER A 402 1.13 7.60 1.60
CA SER A 402 -0.07 8.40 1.33
C SER A 402 -1.10 7.61 0.53
N VAL A 403 -0.67 6.92 -0.52
CA VAL A 403 -1.55 6.04 -1.33
C VAL A 403 -2.19 4.95 -0.47
N LEU A 404 -1.40 4.25 0.34
CA LEU A 404 -1.91 3.18 1.20
C LEU A 404 -2.92 3.67 2.25
N ARG A 405 -2.69 4.85 2.84
CA ARG A 405 -3.64 5.50 3.76
C ARG A 405 -4.93 5.88 3.03
N SER A 406 -4.82 6.44 1.83
CA SER A 406 -5.96 6.84 1.02
C SER A 406 -6.84 5.66 0.58
N PHE A 407 -6.28 4.47 0.42
CA PHE A 407 -7.07 3.25 0.20
C PHE A 407 -7.88 2.83 1.44
N GLY A 408 -7.39 3.09 2.65
CA GLY A 408 -8.04 2.68 3.89
C GLY A 408 -7.88 1.20 4.23
N LEU A 409 -6.71 0.61 3.91
CA LEU A 409 -6.43 -0.81 4.16
C LEU A 409 -6.44 -1.20 5.65
N ASN A 410 -6.32 -0.24 6.55
CA ASN A 410 -6.33 -0.44 8.00
C ASN A 410 -7.71 -0.17 8.65
N TYR A 411 -8.76 0.07 7.85
CA TYR A 411 -10.09 0.44 8.34
C TYR A 411 -10.65 -0.57 9.35
N GLU A 412 -10.66 -1.86 9.01
CA GLU A 412 -11.16 -2.92 9.89
C GLU A 412 -10.32 -3.09 11.15
N ALA A 413 -9.00 -2.92 11.04
CA ALA A 413 -8.10 -3.02 12.19
C ALA A 413 -8.36 -1.89 13.20
N ILE A 414 -8.65 -0.68 12.73
CA ILE A 414 -8.99 0.47 13.58
C ILE A 414 -10.35 0.25 14.25
N LEU A 415 -11.36 -0.22 13.51
CA LEU A 415 -12.66 -0.58 14.07
C LEU A 415 -12.54 -1.64 15.17
N GLY A 416 -11.72 -2.68 14.96
CA GLY A 416 -11.51 -3.76 15.92
C GLY A 416 -10.77 -3.35 17.19
N THR A 417 -9.98 -2.26 17.15
CA THR A 417 -9.16 -1.81 18.29
C THR A 417 -9.78 -0.65 19.08
N ASN A 418 -10.99 -0.19 18.74
CA ASN A 418 -11.68 0.94 19.37
C ASN A 418 -10.83 2.24 19.47
N LYS A 419 -9.91 2.45 18.55
CA LYS A 419 -9.09 3.68 18.48
C LYS A 419 -9.88 4.79 17.83
N MET A 420 -10.76 5.42 18.59
CA MET A 420 -11.66 6.48 18.10
C MET A 420 -10.91 7.69 17.54
N ASP A 421 -9.73 8.02 18.07
CA ASP A 421 -8.92 9.17 17.61
C ASP A 421 -8.46 9.03 16.15
N GLN A 422 -8.38 7.79 15.63
CA GLN A 422 -7.97 7.50 14.26
C GLN A 422 -9.17 7.25 13.33
N PHE A 423 -10.37 7.09 13.90
CA PHE A 423 -11.56 6.72 13.15
C PHE A 423 -11.96 7.80 12.14
N ASP A 424 -11.94 9.07 12.53
CA ASP A 424 -12.35 10.18 11.66
C ASP A 424 -11.48 10.25 10.40
N ASN A 425 -10.18 10.09 10.54
CA ASN A 425 -9.23 10.12 9.41
C ASN A 425 -9.42 8.91 8.49
N VAL A 426 -9.62 7.71 9.06
CA VAL A 426 -9.78 6.49 8.27
C VAL A 426 -11.15 6.41 7.60
N SER A 427 -12.19 6.95 8.23
CA SER A 427 -13.55 7.00 7.65
C SER A 427 -13.62 7.79 6.34
N GLN A 428 -12.72 8.74 6.13
CA GLN A 428 -12.61 9.52 4.90
C GLN A 428 -11.81 8.82 3.79
N SER A 429 -11.17 7.69 4.08
CA SER A 429 -10.42 6.94 3.06
C SER A 429 -11.34 6.25 2.05
N LEU A 430 -10.78 5.78 0.94
CA LEU A 430 -11.54 5.28 -0.21
C LEU A 430 -12.43 4.08 0.14
N LYS A 431 -11.92 3.10 0.88
CA LYS A 431 -12.66 1.87 1.21
C LYS A 431 -13.99 2.11 1.94
N PRO A 432 -14.05 2.82 3.09
CA PRO A 432 -15.32 3.11 3.74
C PRO A 432 -16.24 4.00 2.89
N GLN A 433 -15.70 4.91 2.09
CA GLN A 433 -16.51 5.73 1.18
C GLN A 433 -17.13 4.90 0.04
N LEU A 434 -16.42 3.87 -0.47
CA LEU A 434 -17.00 2.91 -1.41
C LEU A 434 -18.12 2.10 -0.78
N MET A 435 -17.95 1.66 0.47
CA MET A 435 -19.00 0.94 1.21
C MET A 435 -20.25 1.82 1.40
N ASN A 436 -20.06 3.08 1.77
CA ASN A 436 -21.15 4.04 1.87
C ASN A 436 -21.84 4.25 0.52
N LEU A 437 -21.07 4.41 -0.56
CA LEU A 437 -21.60 4.59 -1.91
C LEU A 437 -22.43 3.38 -2.35
N ILE A 438 -21.92 2.15 -2.19
CA ILE A 438 -22.61 0.91 -2.60
C ILE A 438 -23.94 0.73 -1.85
N ASN A 439 -24.01 1.16 -0.59
CA ASN A 439 -25.21 1.07 0.23
C ASN A 439 -26.25 2.17 -0.07
N ASP A 440 -25.91 3.16 -0.87
CA ASP A 440 -26.87 4.20 -1.29
C ASP A 440 -27.83 3.62 -2.35
N PRO A 441 -29.14 3.57 -2.08
CA PRO A 441 -30.12 3.02 -3.05
C PRO A 441 -30.34 3.92 -4.26
N GLN A 442 -29.89 5.17 -4.23
CA GLN A 442 -30.13 6.16 -5.28
C GLN A 442 -29.14 6.07 -6.44
N ILE A 443 -27.97 5.46 -6.25
CA ILE A 443 -26.91 5.41 -7.27
C ILE A 443 -27.30 4.54 -8.46
N SER A 444 -26.81 4.91 -9.63
CA SER A 444 -26.99 4.12 -10.86
C SER A 444 -26.25 2.78 -10.81
N LEU A 445 -26.77 1.78 -11.53
CA LEU A 445 -26.14 0.46 -11.61
C LEU A 445 -24.67 0.53 -12.08
N PRO A 446 -24.29 1.32 -13.10
CA PRO A 446 -22.90 1.43 -13.52
C PRO A 446 -21.94 1.98 -12.46
N VAL A 447 -22.42 2.88 -11.60
CA VAL A 447 -21.63 3.39 -10.46
C VAL A 447 -21.46 2.30 -9.42
N ARG A 448 -22.53 1.59 -9.09
CA ARG A 448 -22.50 0.48 -8.12
C ARG A 448 -21.53 -0.62 -8.56
N GLU A 449 -21.63 -1.09 -9.80
CA GLU A 449 -20.75 -2.12 -10.35
C GLU A 449 -19.27 -1.71 -10.31
N ALA A 450 -18.96 -0.46 -10.68
CA ALA A 450 -17.59 0.06 -10.63
C ALA A 450 -17.06 0.16 -9.20
N ALA A 451 -17.91 0.58 -8.25
CA ALA A 451 -17.56 0.66 -6.83
C ALA A 451 -17.35 -0.73 -6.21
N GLU A 452 -18.22 -1.69 -6.51
CA GLU A 452 -18.10 -3.09 -6.05
C GLU A 452 -16.83 -3.76 -6.60
N ALA A 453 -16.52 -3.58 -7.88
CA ALA A 453 -15.30 -4.12 -8.49
C ALA A 453 -14.03 -3.54 -7.83
N LEU A 454 -14.01 -2.24 -7.55
CA LEU A 454 -12.88 -1.60 -6.88
C LEU A 454 -12.78 -2.02 -5.42
N LEU A 455 -13.91 -2.10 -4.69
CA LEU A 455 -13.94 -2.60 -3.31
C LEU A 455 -13.46 -4.05 -3.24
N ALA A 456 -13.93 -4.92 -4.15
CA ALA A 456 -13.47 -6.30 -4.24
C ALA A 456 -11.95 -6.38 -4.46
N ARG A 457 -11.38 -5.48 -5.28
CA ARG A 457 -9.94 -5.41 -5.52
C ARG A 457 -9.16 -4.99 -4.28
N ILE A 458 -9.64 -3.98 -3.54
CA ILE A 458 -9.04 -3.54 -2.27
C ILE A 458 -9.10 -4.67 -1.22
N ASN A 459 -10.25 -5.32 -1.08
CA ASN A 459 -10.40 -6.48 -0.20
C ASN A 459 -9.49 -7.64 -0.62
N GLY A 460 -9.31 -7.83 -1.92
CA GLY A 460 -8.41 -8.84 -2.46
C GLY A 460 -6.96 -8.62 -2.06
N MET A 461 -6.45 -7.38 -2.07
CA MET A 461 -5.11 -7.07 -1.55
C MET A 461 -4.96 -7.50 -0.09
N GLN A 462 -5.95 -7.25 0.76
CA GLN A 462 -5.94 -7.66 2.17
C GLN A 462 -6.00 -9.19 2.33
N LEU A 463 -6.87 -9.87 1.57
CA LEU A 463 -6.98 -11.34 1.61
C LEU A 463 -5.75 -12.05 1.05
N LEU A 464 -5.09 -11.45 0.05
CA LEU A 464 -3.83 -11.94 -0.49
C LEU A 464 -2.65 -11.68 0.44
N SER A 465 -2.75 -10.66 1.30
CA SER A 465 -1.80 -10.38 2.38
C SER A 465 -2.13 -11.27 3.57
N SER A 466 -1.66 -12.52 3.54
CA SER A 466 -2.03 -13.53 4.52
C SER A 466 -0.83 -14.02 5.31
N ASP A 467 -1.14 -14.50 6.51
CA ASP A 467 -0.22 -15.19 7.40
C ASP A 467 -0.40 -16.70 7.25
N ASN A 468 0.64 -17.40 6.82
CA ASN A 468 0.69 -18.85 6.72
C ASN A 468 1.56 -19.46 7.82
N GLY A 469 1.61 -18.85 8.99
CA GLY A 469 2.38 -19.30 10.15
C GLY A 469 3.87 -18.95 10.03
N TYR A 470 4.67 -19.68 9.26
CA TYR A 470 6.11 -19.42 9.13
C TYR A 470 6.46 -18.36 8.05
N GLN A 471 5.58 -18.12 7.13
CA GLN A 471 5.76 -17.16 6.04
C GLN A 471 4.61 -16.17 6.01
N HIS A 472 4.96 -14.89 5.97
CA HIS A 472 4.02 -13.78 5.80
C HIS A 472 4.12 -13.28 4.38
N GLN A 473 2.99 -12.99 3.78
CA GLN A 473 2.89 -12.40 2.46
C GLN A 473 2.14 -11.07 2.56
N ILE A 474 2.68 -10.04 1.92
CA ILE A 474 2.01 -8.74 1.77
C ILE A 474 1.89 -8.46 0.28
N VAL A 475 0.68 -8.17 -0.17
CA VAL A 475 0.38 -7.78 -1.55
C VAL A 475 -0.18 -6.36 -1.55
N MET A 476 0.44 -5.50 -2.34
CA MET A 476 0.01 -4.11 -2.50
C MET A 476 -0.04 -3.76 -3.98
N GLN A 477 -1.10 -3.09 -4.41
CA GLN A 477 -1.25 -2.54 -5.74
C GLN A 477 -1.30 -1.02 -5.64
N VAL A 478 -0.36 -0.36 -6.27
CA VAL A 478 -0.20 1.09 -6.19
C VAL A 478 -0.23 1.65 -7.60
N PRO A 479 -1.29 2.35 -7.98
CA PRO A 479 -1.30 3.12 -9.21
C PRO A 479 -0.50 4.39 -8.99
N LEU A 480 0.53 4.59 -9.76
CA LEU A 480 1.41 5.75 -9.66
C LEU A 480 1.32 6.58 -10.94
N ASP A 481 1.05 7.85 -10.80
CA ASP A 481 1.21 8.85 -11.85
C ASP A 481 2.37 9.77 -11.47
N PHE A 482 3.51 9.56 -12.11
CA PHE A 482 4.66 10.42 -11.97
C PHE A 482 4.61 11.53 -13.03
N LEU A 483 3.82 12.57 -12.75
CA LEU A 483 3.72 13.76 -13.58
C LEU A 483 3.36 13.43 -15.05
N GLY A 484 2.25 12.70 -15.22
CA GLY A 484 1.71 12.29 -16.50
C GLY A 484 2.22 10.94 -17.03
N LYS A 485 3.21 10.33 -16.38
CA LYS A 485 3.65 8.95 -16.67
C LYS A 485 2.95 7.97 -15.74
N ARG A 486 1.93 7.32 -16.25
CA ARG A 486 1.13 6.34 -15.49
C ARG A 486 1.84 5.00 -15.39
N MET A 487 1.85 4.43 -14.20
CA MET A 487 2.41 3.12 -13.91
C MET A 487 1.56 2.41 -12.87
N ASP A 488 1.06 1.22 -13.20
CA ASP A 488 0.53 0.32 -12.18
C ASP A 488 1.68 -0.52 -11.62
N ALA A 489 1.88 -0.43 -10.32
CA ALA A 489 2.87 -1.19 -9.59
C ALA A 489 2.18 -2.15 -8.63
N THR A 490 2.43 -3.45 -8.78
CA THR A 490 2.04 -4.45 -7.79
C THR A 490 3.27 -4.97 -7.10
N MET A 491 3.32 -4.84 -5.78
CA MET A 491 4.38 -5.37 -4.96
C MET A 491 3.87 -6.59 -4.20
N GLN A 492 4.60 -7.68 -4.26
CA GLN A 492 4.40 -8.87 -3.45
C GLN A 492 5.64 -9.09 -2.61
N TRP A 493 5.53 -8.88 -1.32
CA TRP A 493 6.56 -9.19 -0.35
C TRP A 493 6.27 -10.55 0.30
N THR A 494 7.29 -11.39 0.40
CA THR A 494 7.22 -12.67 1.11
C THR A 494 8.45 -12.79 2.02
N GLY A 495 8.24 -13.12 3.29
CA GLY A 495 9.34 -13.20 4.25
C GLY A 495 8.91 -13.82 5.57
N ARG A 496 9.79 -13.73 6.56
CA ARG A 496 9.56 -14.21 7.92
C ARG A 496 9.21 -13.05 8.84
N MET A 497 8.51 -13.33 9.91
CA MET A 497 8.40 -12.43 11.05
C MET A 497 9.35 -12.89 12.13
N LYS A 498 9.96 -11.95 12.84
CA LYS A 498 10.73 -12.21 14.06
C LYS A 498 9.79 -12.49 15.22
N ASP A 499 10.29 -13.08 16.29
CA ASP A 499 9.51 -13.40 17.50
C ASP A 499 8.87 -12.16 18.15
N ASP A 500 9.41 -10.97 17.89
CA ASP A 500 8.87 -9.67 18.33
C ASP A 500 7.74 -9.12 17.45
N GLY A 501 7.29 -9.88 16.45
CA GLY A 501 6.24 -9.47 15.50
C GLY A 501 6.68 -8.48 14.43
N LYS A 502 7.99 -8.23 14.28
CA LYS A 502 8.52 -7.39 13.21
C LYS A 502 8.97 -8.21 12.02
N ILE A 503 8.91 -7.59 10.85
CA ILE A 503 9.41 -8.17 9.60
C ILE A 503 10.90 -8.47 9.72
N ASP A 504 11.31 -9.67 9.35
CA ASP A 504 12.71 -10.03 9.24
C ASP A 504 13.32 -9.44 7.97
N SER A 505 14.01 -8.33 8.13
CA SER A 505 14.65 -7.60 7.03
C SER A 505 15.87 -8.30 6.44
N ASP A 506 16.35 -9.35 7.08
CA ASP A 506 17.55 -10.08 6.63
C ASP A 506 17.20 -11.20 5.64
N PHE A 507 15.92 -11.62 5.62
CA PHE A 507 15.42 -12.68 4.74
C PHE A 507 14.06 -12.29 4.15
N ALA A 508 14.05 -11.91 2.89
CA ALA A 508 12.83 -11.56 2.19
C ALA A 508 12.95 -11.79 0.68
N ARG A 509 11.82 -12.02 0.02
CA ARG A 509 11.69 -11.93 -1.43
C ARG A 509 10.63 -10.89 -1.75
N VAL A 510 10.94 -9.97 -2.64
CA VAL A 510 10.03 -8.93 -3.09
C VAL A 510 9.91 -8.98 -4.62
N LEU A 511 8.70 -9.22 -5.09
CA LEU A 511 8.38 -9.16 -6.51
C LEU A 511 7.68 -7.83 -6.79
N PHE A 512 8.15 -7.11 -7.79
CA PHE A 512 7.50 -5.93 -8.33
C PHE A 512 7.00 -6.25 -9.73
N TYR A 513 5.70 -6.15 -9.94
CA TYR A 513 5.06 -6.21 -11.26
C TYR A 513 4.77 -4.76 -11.66
N LEU A 514 5.43 -4.30 -12.71
CA LEU A 514 5.37 -2.92 -13.16
C LEU A 514 4.83 -2.88 -14.59
N GLN A 515 3.81 -2.07 -14.80
CA GLN A 515 3.30 -1.78 -16.14
C GLN A 515 3.75 -0.37 -16.52
N MET A 516 4.83 -0.27 -17.30
CA MET A 516 5.45 0.99 -17.68
C MET A 516 5.10 1.38 -19.10
N GLU A 517 5.00 2.69 -19.36
CA GLU A 517 4.60 3.20 -20.67
C GLU A 517 5.62 2.84 -21.76
N SER A 518 6.91 3.05 -21.51
CA SER A 518 7.98 2.91 -22.49
C SER A 518 8.51 1.48 -22.64
N ILE A 519 8.77 0.79 -21.54
CA ILE A 519 9.36 -0.57 -21.55
C ILE A 519 8.34 -1.66 -21.26
N LYS A 520 7.05 -1.30 -21.18
CA LYS A 520 5.91 -2.20 -21.00
C LYS A 520 6.01 -3.01 -19.70
N GLU A 521 5.62 -4.26 -19.75
CA GLU A 521 5.64 -5.16 -18.60
C GLU A 521 7.08 -5.42 -18.15
N THR A 522 7.30 -5.26 -16.85
CA THR A 522 8.59 -5.50 -16.22
C THR A 522 8.36 -6.17 -14.87
N VAL A 523 9.03 -7.27 -14.61
CA VAL A 523 9.01 -7.91 -13.29
C VAL A 523 10.40 -7.82 -12.67
N ILE A 524 10.46 -7.34 -11.44
CA ILE A 524 11.70 -7.28 -10.66
C ILE A 524 11.56 -8.29 -9.52
N ASP A 525 12.41 -9.30 -9.51
CA ASP A 525 12.56 -10.26 -8.41
C ASP A 525 13.76 -9.85 -7.56
N MET A 526 13.49 -9.35 -6.38
CA MET A 526 14.49 -8.97 -5.39
C MET A 526 14.52 -10.01 -4.28
N GLN A 527 15.67 -10.65 -4.09
CA GLN A 527 15.90 -11.61 -3.02
C GLN A 527 16.91 -11.05 -2.02
N VAL A 528 16.57 -11.13 -0.75
CA VAL A 528 17.41 -10.69 0.36
C VAL A 528 17.74 -11.89 1.22
N GLN A 529 19.05 -12.15 1.39
CA GLN A 529 19.57 -13.20 2.28
C GLN A 529 20.77 -12.64 3.06
N ASN A 530 20.67 -12.61 4.38
CA ASN A 530 21.70 -12.03 5.27
C ASN A 530 22.12 -10.61 4.85
N ARG A 531 21.14 -9.76 4.48
CA ARG A 531 21.37 -8.41 3.96
C ARG A 531 22.11 -8.33 2.62
N ILE A 532 22.31 -9.45 1.96
CA ILE A 532 22.82 -9.48 0.58
C ILE A 532 21.60 -9.49 -0.35
N VAL A 533 21.55 -8.52 -1.25
CA VAL A 533 20.44 -8.33 -2.21
C VAL A 533 20.88 -8.80 -3.58
N SER A 534 20.12 -9.70 -4.17
CA SER A 534 20.19 -10.08 -5.59
C SER A 534 18.94 -9.62 -6.32
N LEU A 535 19.12 -9.13 -7.54
CA LEU A 535 18.04 -8.63 -8.39
C LEU A 535 18.04 -9.35 -9.72
N THR A 536 16.84 -9.81 -10.13
CA THR A 536 16.59 -10.26 -11.49
C THR A 536 15.47 -9.41 -12.09
N VAL A 537 15.74 -8.79 -13.21
CA VAL A 537 14.77 -7.96 -13.94
C VAL A 537 14.35 -8.75 -15.19
N PHE A 538 13.06 -9.03 -15.29
CA PHE A 538 12.46 -9.67 -16.47
C PHE A 538 11.78 -8.61 -17.32
N ASN A 539 12.14 -8.57 -18.60
CA ASN A 539 11.54 -7.66 -19.58
C ASN A 539 11.82 -8.16 -20.99
N GLU A 540 10.87 -7.96 -21.92
CA GLU A 540 11.08 -8.34 -23.34
C GLU A 540 12.17 -7.53 -24.03
N ASN A 541 12.39 -6.29 -23.61
CA ASN A 541 13.34 -5.36 -24.22
C ASN A 541 14.69 -5.32 -23.47
N THR A 542 15.28 -6.46 -23.16
CA THR A 542 16.56 -6.56 -22.42
C THR A 542 17.70 -5.80 -23.10
N ALA A 543 17.73 -5.73 -24.44
CA ALA A 543 18.73 -4.99 -25.20
C ALA A 543 18.72 -3.47 -24.92
N VAL A 544 17.55 -2.88 -24.67
CA VAL A 544 17.40 -1.47 -24.30
C VAL A 544 17.81 -1.23 -22.85
N LEU A 545 17.56 -2.20 -21.97
CA LEU A 545 17.87 -2.09 -20.54
C LEU A 545 19.34 -2.35 -20.21
N GLN A 546 20.06 -3.13 -21.02
CA GLN A 546 21.44 -3.52 -20.79
C GLN A 546 22.39 -2.31 -20.57
N PRO A 547 22.39 -1.26 -21.43
CA PRO A 547 23.23 -0.09 -21.21
C PRO A 547 22.90 0.69 -19.95
N LEU A 548 21.61 0.76 -19.59
CA LEU A 548 21.13 1.47 -18.41
C LEU A 548 21.52 0.78 -17.10
N THR A 549 21.59 -0.56 -17.12
CA THR A 549 21.93 -1.35 -15.93
C THR A 549 23.32 -0.98 -15.41
N GLY A 550 24.31 -0.76 -16.28
CA GLY A 550 25.68 -0.40 -15.89
C GLY A 550 25.74 0.92 -15.11
N ALA A 551 25.04 1.94 -15.59
CA ALA A 551 25.03 3.28 -14.98
C ALA A 551 24.24 3.29 -13.66
N LEU A 552 23.10 2.58 -13.60
CA LEU A 552 22.19 2.60 -12.45
C LEU A 552 22.61 1.63 -11.33
N LYS A 553 23.38 0.59 -11.65
CA LYS A 553 23.86 -0.42 -10.67
C LYS A 553 24.66 0.22 -9.54
N GLN A 554 25.55 1.16 -9.86
CA GLN A 554 26.36 1.84 -8.85
C GLN A 554 25.48 2.68 -7.91
N LEU A 555 24.52 3.42 -8.45
CA LEU A 555 23.57 4.22 -7.66
C LEU A 555 22.76 3.32 -6.72
N LEU A 556 22.26 2.18 -7.23
CA LEU A 556 21.52 1.21 -6.44
C LEU A 556 22.40 0.59 -5.34
N ALA A 557 23.65 0.23 -5.64
CA ALA A 557 24.58 -0.32 -4.66
C ALA A 557 24.82 0.67 -3.50
N THR A 558 25.10 1.93 -3.81
CA THR A 558 25.28 2.98 -2.80
C THR A 558 24.02 3.17 -1.96
N GLY A 559 22.83 3.23 -2.56
CA GLY A 559 21.57 3.37 -1.82
C GLY A 559 21.26 2.17 -0.92
N LEU A 560 21.64 0.97 -1.32
CA LEU A 560 21.50 -0.24 -0.49
C LEU A 560 22.51 -0.24 0.66
N GLU A 561 23.76 0.16 0.42
CA GLU A 561 24.79 0.28 1.45
C GLU A 561 24.42 1.28 2.54
N GLU A 562 23.82 2.42 2.20
CA GLU A 562 23.29 3.39 3.16
C GLU A 562 22.21 2.79 4.08
N LYS A 563 21.51 1.76 3.62
CA LYS A 563 20.49 1.01 4.39
C LYS A 563 21.06 -0.23 5.07
N GLY A 564 22.35 -0.49 4.95
CA GLY A 564 23.02 -1.65 5.53
C GLY A 564 22.83 -2.95 4.75
N TYR A 565 22.58 -2.88 3.43
CA TYR A 565 22.50 -4.01 2.52
C TYR A 565 23.64 -3.98 1.51
N GLN A 566 24.02 -5.15 0.99
CA GLN A 566 25.02 -5.28 -0.07
C GLN A 566 24.36 -5.80 -1.36
N LEU A 567 24.65 -5.18 -2.50
CA LEU A 567 24.18 -5.64 -3.81
C LEU A 567 25.13 -6.72 -4.35
N SER A 568 24.66 -7.96 -4.48
CA SER A 568 25.42 -9.04 -5.09
C SER A 568 25.45 -8.94 -6.62
N GLY A 569 24.35 -8.56 -7.23
CA GLY A 569 24.26 -8.39 -8.68
C GLY A 569 22.88 -8.04 -9.19
N VAL A 570 22.83 -7.61 -10.46
CA VAL A 570 21.61 -7.37 -11.22
C VAL A 570 21.69 -8.20 -12.49
N GLN A 571 20.70 -9.06 -12.72
CA GLN A 571 20.56 -9.89 -13.91
C GLN A 571 19.37 -9.40 -14.74
N LEU A 572 19.53 -9.37 -16.06
CA LEU A 572 18.44 -9.11 -17.00
C LEU A 572 18.06 -10.42 -17.69
N LYS A 573 16.77 -10.73 -17.76
CA LYS A 573 16.22 -11.91 -18.41
C LYS A 573 14.99 -11.54 -19.22
N THR A 574 14.73 -12.28 -20.30
CA THR A 574 13.44 -12.27 -20.99
C THR A 574 12.43 -13.14 -20.25
N PHE A 575 11.14 -12.91 -20.48
CA PHE A 575 10.10 -13.80 -19.93
C PHE A 575 10.15 -15.18 -20.59
N ASP A 576 10.16 -16.24 -19.78
CA ASP A 576 9.87 -17.58 -20.27
C ASP A 576 8.36 -17.73 -20.48
N GLN A 577 7.91 -18.53 -21.46
CA GLN A 577 6.48 -18.73 -21.75
C GLN A 577 5.66 -19.18 -20.53
N GLN A 578 6.27 -19.88 -19.58
CA GLN A 578 5.63 -20.28 -18.32
C GLN A 578 5.47 -19.11 -17.32
N MET A 579 6.34 -18.08 -17.38
CA MET A 579 6.23 -16.90 -16.53
C MET A 579 5.17 -15.91 -17.03
N THR A 580 4.96 -15.81 -18.32
CA THR A 580 3.96 -14.88 -18.90
C THR A 580 2.54 -15.20 -18.41
N MET A 581 2.20 -16.50 -18.27
CA MET A 581 0.92 -16.91 -17.67
C MET A 581 0.81 -16.69 -16.16
N LYS A 582 1.94 -16.59 -15.44
CA LYS A 582 1.95 -16.33 -14.00
C LYS A 582 1.91 -14.83 -13.66
N ASN A 583 2.33 -13.98 -14.58
CA ASN A 583 2.45 -12.54 -14.35
C ASN A 583 1.10 -11.80 -14.38
N GLU A 584 0.07 -12.35 -15.00
CA GLU A 584 -1.29 -11.79 -14.97
C GLU A 584 -2.00 -12.00 -13.63
N THR A 585 -1.51 -12.93 -12.82
CA THR A 585 -2.11 -13.27 -11.53
C THR A 585 -1.05 -13.45 -10.45
N ILE A 586 -1.30 -12.87 -9.28
CA ILE A 586 -0.47 -13.08 -8.08
C ILE A 586 -0.63 -14.54 -7.65
N SER A 587 0.27 -15.40 -8.07
CA SER A 587 0.27 -16.81 -7.68
C SER A 587 1.18 -17.07 -6.49
N LYS A 588 0.82 -18.06 -5.68
CA LYS A 588 1.67 -18.61 -4.64
C LYS A 588 2.78 -19.42 -5.34
N GLU A 589 3.92 -18.79 -5.62
CA GLU A 589 5.10 -19.59 -5.96
C GLU A 589 5.56 -20.30 -4.70
N GLU A 590 5.57 -21.64 -4.76
CA GLU A 590 6.40 -22.40 -3.87
C GLU A 590 7.84 -21.97 -4.12
N LEU A 591 8.44 -21.29 -3.13
CA LEU A 591 9.89 -21.12 -3.12
C LEU A 591 10.48 -22.49 -3.33
N PRO A 592 11.35 -22.72 -4.35
CA PRO A 592 12.08 -23.95 -4.41
C PRO A 592 12.77 -24.10 -3.05
N SER A 593 12.47 -25.17 -2.36
CA SER A 593 13.13 -25.51 -1.11
C SER A 593 14.59 -25.81 -1.44
N SER A 594 15.41 -24.78 -1.56
CA SER A 594 16.86 -24.93 -1.56
C SER A 594 17.32 -25.10 -0.10
N GLY A 595 16.73 -26.06 0.58
CA GLY A 595 17.34 -26.67 1.72
C GLY A 595 18.47 -27.54 1.19
N VAL A 596 19.70 -27.09 1.34
CA VAL A 596 20.86 -27.96 1.23
C VAL A 596 20.71 -28.98 2.37
N ASP A 597 20.28 -30.19 2.02
CA ASP A 597 20.23 -31.32 2.96
C ASP A 597 21.68 -31.73 3.23
N ILE A 598 22.30 -31.09 4.22
CA ILE A 598 23.58 -31.53 4.75
C ILE A 598 23.28 -32.65 5.73
N ARG A 599 23.27 -33.89 5.23
CA ARG A 599 23.42 -35.06 6.08
C ARG A 599 24.88 -35.13 6.55
N ILE A 600 25.09 -34.94 7.84
CA ILE A 600 26.30 -35.33 8.56
C ILE A 600 26.08 -36.75 9.07
#